data_301fdbd59c423267f2b9f38d01da5ad0
#
_entry.id   301fdbd59c423267f2b9f38d01da5ad0
#
_cell.length_a   1.000
_cell.length_b   1.000
_cell.length_c   1.000
_cell.angle_alpha   90.00
_cell.angle_beta   90.00
_cell.angle_gamma   90.00
#
_symmetry.space_group_name_H-M   'P 1'
#
loop_
_entity.id
_entity.type
_entity.pdbx_description
1 polymer ?
#
loop_
_entity_poly.entity_id
_entity_poly.type
_entity_poly.pdbx_seq_one_letter_code
_entity_poly.pdbx_strand_id
1 'polypeptide(L)'
;WHAAGLLPLFNMSYSVGQLHKYAVNFYKTLEEETGKNVGFSVVSNIRLASTKDRMDEYHQYAGVAKTIGVDVKFLTPDQVKEIWPLCNTSDLVGAIQHPEDGYIQPADLTQALATGARNRGAEIYRNTSVTGMKQTKDGWVVETDKGSIECEHVVSCSGNFARQTGKMVGLDIPVIPVEHQYIVTEPHPEIQKRKKEGLPEMGVLRDSDSRWYMREEAGGLILGPYEDGAPCCYV
;
A
#
# COMPACT_ATOMS: atom_id res chain seq x y z
N TRP A 1 -10.06 4.10 -0.84
CA TRP A 1 -10.67 3.01 -1.63
C TRP A 1 -10.08 2.87 -3.04
N HIS A 2 -9.21 3.79 -3.46
CA HIS A 2 -8.54 3.75 -4.77
C HIS A 2 -7.23 2.94 -4.76
N ALA A 3 -7.05 1.98 -3.86
CA ALA A 3 -5.85 1.17 -3.78
C ALA A 3 -6.18 -0.28 -3.46
N ALA A 4 -5.33 -1.21 -3.93
CA ALA A 4 -5.48 -2.63 -3.64
C ALA A 4 -5.14 -3.02 -2.19
N GLY A 5 -4.63 -2.08 -1.41
CA GLY A 5 -4.37 -2.22 0.02
C GLY A 5 -3.18 -3.10 0.39
N LEU A 6 -2.26 -3.34 -0.52
CA LEU A 6 -1.09 -4.16 -0.24
C LEU A 6 -0.18 -3.51 0.80
N LEU A 7 0.32 -4.29 1.75
CA LEU A 7 1.25 -3.86 2.80
C LEU A 7 2.62 -4.58 2.64
N PRO A 8 3.44 -4.21 1.64
CA PRO A 8 4.71 -4.86 1.42
C PRO A 8 5.78 -4.36 2.39
N LEU A 9 6.46 -5.26 3.08
CA LEU A 9 7.66 -4.96 3.87
C LEU A 9 8.93 -4.85 3.00
N PHE A 10 8.87 -5.28 1.75
CA PHE A 10 9.99 -5.19 0.82
C PHE A 10 10.38 -3.74 0.53
N ASN A 11 11.57 -3.33 0.94
CA ASN A 11 12.18 -2.07 0.55
C ASN A 11 13.70 -2.14 0.71
N MET A 12 14.46 -1.72 -0.31
CA MET A 12 15.92 -1.68 -0.28
C MET A 12 16.47 -0.58 0.64
N SER A 13 15.66 0.41 1.00
CA SER A 13 16.04 1.46 1.94
C SER A 13 15.76 1.02 3.37
N TYR A 14 16.78 1.02 4.23
CA TYR A 14 16.64 0.74 5.65
C TYR A 14 15.59 1.65 6.33
N SER A 15 15.66 2.96 6.08
CA SER A 15 14.75 3.93 6.73
C SER A 15 13.29 3.72 6.30
N VAL A 16 13.05 3.45 5.02
CA VAL A 16 11.70 3.17 4.51
C VAL A 16 11.21 1.82 5.03
N GLY A 17 12.08 0.81 5.10
CA GLY A 17 11.75 -0.49 5.68
C GLY A 17 11.35 -0.40 7.16
N GLN A 18 12.04 0.41 7.96
CA GLN A 18 11.66 0.69 9.35
C GLN A 18 10.28 1.36 9.44
N LEU A 19 10.00 2.32 8.56
CA LEU A 19 8.69 2.98 8.50
C LEU A 19 7.57 2.00 8.15
N HIS A 20 7.79 1.13 7.15
CA HIS A 20 6.82 0.09 6.77
C HIS A 20 6.56 -0.88 7.93
N LYS A 21 7.62 -1.36 8.59
CA LYS A 21 7.49 -2.25 9.75
C LYS A 21 6.71 -1.59 10.90
N TYR A 22 7.01 -0.33 11.20
CA TYR A 22 6.25 0.43 12.19
C TYR A 22 4.77 0.53 11.79
N ALA A 23 4.48 0.90 10.54
CA ALA A 23 3.12 1.06 10.05
C ALA A 23 2.31 -0.25 10.14
N VAL A 24 2.88 -1.38 9.71
CA VAL A 24 2.23 -2.70 9.81
C VAL A 24 1.90 -3.05 11.26
N ASN A 25 2.85 -2.85 12.18
CA ASN A 25 2.63 -3.12 13.60
C ASN A 25 1.55 -2.19 14.20
N PHE A 26 1.58 -0.90 13.83
CA PHE A 26 0.59 0.07 14.25
C PHE A 26 -0.82 -0.28 13.75
N TYR A 27 -0.96 -0.72 12.50
CA TYR A 27 -2.27 -1.10 11.96
C TYR A 27 -2.89 -2.32 12.67
N LYS A 28 -2.07 -3.24 13.19
CA LYS A 28 -2.53 -4.37 14.01
C LYS A 28 -3.21 -3.93 15.31
N THR A 29 -2.86 -2.75 15.84
CA THR A 29 -3.40 -2.24 17.12
C THR A 29 -4.62 -1.34 16.96
N LEU A 30 -4.91 -0.89 15.74
CA LEU A 30 -5.96 0.11 15.48
C LEU A 30 -7.37 -0.40 15.82
N GLU A 31 -7.66 -1.68 15.63
CA GLU A 31 -8.97 -2.23 15.95
C GLU A 31 -9.23 -2.18 17.47
N GLU A 32 -8.25 -2.55 18.27
CA GLU A 32 -8.33 -2.48 19.74
C GLU A 32 -8.51 -1.03 20.21
N GLU A 33 -7.78 -0.09 19.60
CA GLU A 33 -7.78 1.31 19.98
C GLU A 33 -9.06 2.05 19.56
N THR A 34 -9.60 1.73 18.39
CA THR A 34 -10.68 2.52 17.76
C THR A 34 -12.02 1.81 17.69
N GLY A 35 -12.06 0.52 17.96
CA GLY A 35 -13.23 -0.34 17.75
C GLY A 35 -13.59 -0.52 16.27
N LYS A 36 -12.67 -0.19 15.34
CA LYS A 36 -12.88 -0.29 13.90
C LYS A 36 -12.00 -1.37 13.30
N ASN A 37 -12.59 -2.38 12.70
CA ASN A 37 -11.86 -3.36 11.92
C ASN A 37 -11.26 -2.69 10.68
N VAL A 38 -9.98 -2.90 10.45
CA VAL A 38 -9.24 -2.32 9.32
C VAL A 38 -9.08 -3.29 8.15
N GLY A 39 -9.67 -4.47 8.25
CA GLY A 39 -9.56 -5.52 7.23
C GLY A 39 -8.13 -6.00 7.00
N PHE A 40 -7.32 -6.04 8.08
CA PHE A 40 -5.93 -6.46 7.97
C PHE A 40 -5.84 -7.98 7.89
N SER A 41 -5.37 -8.50 6.76
CA SER A 41 -5.18 -9.92 6.48
C SER A 41 -3.71 -10.22 6.28
N VAL A 42 -3.14 -11.06 7.15
CA VAL A 42 -1.77 -11.58 7.01
C VAL A 42 -1.83 -12.85 6.18
N VAL A 43 -1.52 -12.74 4.89
CA VAL A 43 -1.61 -13.83 3.91
C VAL A 43 -0.27 -14.10 3.21
N SER A 44 0.78 -13.45 3.64
CA SER A 44 2.09 -13.36 2.99
C SER A 44 2.10 -12.54 1.69
N ASN A 45 3.32 -12.23 1.23
CA ASN A 45 3.58 -11.62 -0.07
C ASN A 45 4.70 -12.41 -0.76
N ILE A 46 4.46 -12.82 -1.97
CA ILE A 46 5.40 -13.57 -2.80
C ILE A 46 5.80 -12.69 -3.98
N ARG A 47 7.09 -12.48 -4.15
CA ARG A 47 7.66 -11.79 -5.30
C ARG A 47 8.37 -12.78 -6.18
N LEU A 48 7.89 -12.89 -7.42
CA LEU A 48 8.43 -13.81 -8.42
C LEU A 48 9.76 -13.29 -8.98
N ALA A 49 10.59 -14.20 -9.40
CA ALA A 49 11.83 -13.93 -10.12
C ALA A 49 11.92 -14.84 -11.34
N SER A 50 11.84 -14.25 -12.53
CA SER A 50 12.00 -14.93 -13.81
C SER A 50 13.45 -14.88 -14.31
N THR A 51 14.33 -14.15 -13.64
CA THR A 51 15.75 -14.01 -13.99
C THR A 51 16.66 -14.25 -12.78
N LYS A 52 17.89 -14.67 -13.09
CA LYS A 52 18.91 -14.82 -12.05
C LYS A 52 19.26 -13.49 -11.40
N ASP A 53 19.32 -12.39 -12.17
CA ASP A 53 19.62 -11.06 -11.67
C ASP A 53 18.56 -10.62 -10.65
N ARG A 54 17.29 -10.93 -10.88
CA ARG A 54 16.20 -10.68 -9.92
C ARG A 54 16.37 -11.49 -8.64
N MET A 55 16.78 -12.76 -8.74
CA MET A 55 17.07 -13.56 -7.54
C MET A 55 18.27 -13.00 -6.77
N ASP A 56 19.31 -12.56 -7.46
CA ASP A 56 20.49 -11.96 -6.83
C ASP A 56 20.10 -10.64 -6.09
N GLU A 57 19.20 -9.82 -6.65
CA GLU A 57 18.63 -8.66 -5.95
C GLU A 57 17.87 -9.09 -4.67
N TYR A 58 17.09 -10.17 -4.74
CA TYR A 58 16.38 -10.67 -3.56
C TYR A 58 17.33 -11.20 -2.48
N HIS A 59 18.45 -11.80 -2.87
CA HIS A 59 19.49 -12.19 -1.91
C HIS A 59 20.16 -10.99 -1.24
N GLN A 60 20.41 -9.91 -1.98
CA GLN A 60 20.91 -8.67 -1.41
C GLN A 60 19.88 -8.05 -0.44
N TYR A 61 18.61 -8.02 -0.86
CA TYR A 61 17.53 -7.52 -0.01
C TYR A 61 17.39 -8.33 1.29
N ALA A 62 17.58 -9.63 1.27
CA ALA A 62 17.53 -10.46 2.48
C ALA A 62 18.53 -9.99 3.56
N GLY A 63 19.67 -9.45 3.15
CA GLY A 63 20.61 -8.78 4.05
C GLY A 63 20.02 -7.52 4.69
N VAL A 64 19.34 -6.68 3.91
CA VAL A 64 18.63 -5.49 4.41
C VAL A 64 17.49 -5.90 5.34
N ALA A 65 16.65 -6.86 4.92
CA ALA A 65 15.54 -7.38 5.71
C ALA A 65 15.99 -7.84 7.11
N LYS A 66 17.10 -8.56 7.17
CA LYS A 66 17.69 -9.00 8.44
C LYS A 66 18.05 -7.82 9.35
N THR A 67 18.59 -6.72 8.83
CA THR A 67 18.93 -5.53 9.63
C THR A 67 17.70 -4.79 10.17
N ILE A 68 16.58 -4.92 9.46
CA ILE A 68 15.28 -4.33 9.86
C ILE A 68 14.52 -5.29 10.81
N GLY A 69 14.91 -6.58 10.87
CA GLY A 69 14.20 -7.62 11.59
C GLY A 69 12.90 -8.03 10.86
N VAL A 70 12.98 -8.19 9.54
CA VAL A 70 11.92 -8.71 8.68
C VAL A 70 12.33 -10.10 8.20
N ASP A 71 11.46 -11.08 8.44
CA ASP A 71 11.69 -12.47 8.01
C ASP A 71 11.34 -12.64 6.53
N VAL A 72 12.22 -13.33 5.81
CA VAL A 72 12.03 -13.68 4.42
C VAL A 72 12.35 -15.15 4.17
N LYS A 73 11.69 -15.74 3.19
CA LYS A 73 11.95 -17.11 2.72
C LYS A 73 12.18 -17.09 1.23
N PHE A 74 13.15 -17.90 0.77
CA PHE A 74 13.32 -18.18 -0.65
C PHE A 74 12.48 -19.39 -1.02
N LEU A 75 11.80 -19.31 -2.15
CA LEU A 75 10.93 -20.38 -2.65
C LEU A 75 11.44 -20.89 -4.01
N THR A 76 11.37 -22.19 -4.20
CA THR A 76 11.51 -22.81 -5.52
C THR A 76 10.22 -22.61 -6.34
N PRO A 77 10.27 -22.75 -7.68
CA PRO A 77 9.07 -22.72 -8.53
C PRO A 77 7.97 -23.70 -8.08
N ASP A 78 8.34 -24.89 -7.64
CA ASP A 78 7.38 -25.89 -7.12
C ASP A 78 6.71 -25.42 -5.85
N GLN A 79 7.44 -24.83 -4.92
CA GLN A 79 6.89 -24.24 -3.69
C GLN A 79 5.96 -23.05 -3.99
N VAL A 80 6.29 -22.24 -5.00
CA VAL A 80 5.37 -21.19 -5.47
C VAL A 80 4.09 -21.83 -6.00
N LYS A 81 4.18 -22.91 -6.79
CA LYS A 81 3.02 -23.61 -7.33
C LYS A 81 2.13 -24.22 -6.25
N GLU A 82 2.69 -24.71 -5.16
CA GLU A 82 1.94 -25.23 -4.00
C GLU A 82 1.13 -24.15 -3.32
N ILE A 83 1.71 -22.95 -3.14
CA ILE A 83 1.04 -21.80 -2.48
C ILE A 83 0.07 -21.12 -3.46
N TRP A 84 0.45 -20.99 -4.72
CA TRP A 84 -0.30 -20.34 -5.79
C TRP A 84 -0.59 -21.31 -6.95
N PRO A 85 -1.59 -22.20 -6.82
CA PRO A 85 -1.89 -23.21 -7.84
C PRO A 85 -2.27 -22.63 -9.21
N LEU A 86 -2.77 -21.39 -9.26
CA LEU A 86 -3.14 -20.69 -10.49
C LEU A 86 -1.93 -20.04 -11.20
N CYS A 87 -0.77 -19.93 -10.53
CA CYS A 87 0.44 -19.35 -11.12
C CYS A 87 1.07 -20.29 -12.14
N ASN A 88 1.45 -19.77 -13.31
CA ASN A 88 2.38 -20.45 -14.19
C ASN A 88 3.81 -20.24 -13.65
N THR A 89 4.51 -21.33 -13.36
CA THR A 89 5.85 -21.30 -12.75
C THR A 89 6.94 -21.81 -13.68
N SER A 90 6.62 -22.08 -14.96
CA SER A 90 7.54 -22.73 -15.89
C SER A 90 8.75 -21.88 -16.30
N ASP A 91 8.64 -20.56 -16.16
CA ASP A 91 9.65 -19.56 -16.49
C ASP A 91 10.30 -18.94 -15.25
N LEU A 92 9.95 -19.42 -14.05
CA LEU A 92 10.51 -18.90 -12.80
C LEU A 92 11.86 -19.52 -12.47
N VAL A 93 12.78 -18.70 -11.99
CA VAL A 93 14.01 -19.11 -11.33
C VAL A 93 13.76 -19.37 -9.84
N GLY A 94 12.83 -18.62 -9.24
CA GLY A 94 12.44 -18.74 -7.85
C GLY A 94 11.57 -17.59 -7.40
N ALA A 95 11.46 -17.41 -6.10
CA ALA A 95 10.73 -16.27 -5.51
C ALA A 95 11.27 -15.96 -4.11
N ILE A 96 10.90 -14.76 -3.60
CA ILE A 96 11.06 -14.41 -2.20
C ILE A 96 9.68 -14.20 -1.58
N GLN A 97 9.48 -14.75 -0.38
CA GLN A 97 8.25 -14.65 0.40
C GLN A 97 8.50 -13.84 1.67
N HIS A 98 7.56 -12.96 1.99
CA HIS A 98 7.44 -12.27 3.27
C HIS A 98 6.23 -12.86 4.01
N PRO A 99 6.43 -13.72 5.01
CA PRO A 99 5.32 -14.41 5.68
C PRO A 99 4.38 -13.48 6.45
N GLU A 100 4.90 -12.35 6.96
CA GLU A 100 4.13 -11.39 7.76
C GLU A 100 3.45 -10.29 6.94
N ASP A 101 3.68 -10.27 5.63
CA ASP A 101 3.01 -9.35 4.72
C ASP A 101 1.55 -9.75 4.50
N GLY A 102 0.80 -8.80 3.99
CA GLY A 102 -0.59 -9.03 3.64
C GLY A 102 -1.22 -7.82 2.97
N TYR A 103 -2.47 -7.62 3.26
CA TYR A 103 -3.22 -6.47 2.77
C TYR A 103 -4.18 -5.93 3.84
N ILE A 104 -4.68 -4.75 3.59
CA ILE A 104 -5.63 -4.02 4.42
C ILE A 104 -6.72 -3.43 3.56
N GLN A 105 -7.88 -3.12 4.12
CA GLN A 105 -8.92 -2.39 3.40
C GLN A 105 -8.66 -0.87 3.54
N PRO A 106 -8.27 -0.17 2.46
CA PRO A 106 -7.82 1.23 2.55
C PRO A 106 -8.89 2.19 3.11
N ALA A 107 -10.15 1.95 2.76
CA ALA A 107 -11.25 2.76 3.26
C ALA A 107 -11.44 2.57 4.78
N ASP A 108 -11.41 1.33 5.25
CA ASP A 108 -11.61 1.00 6.67
C ASP A 108 -10.43 1.49 7.51
N LEU A 109 -9.19 1.33 7.01
CA LEU A 109 -8.00 1.91 7.63
C LEU A 109 -8.14 3.43 7.78
N THR A 110 -8.54 4.13 6.73
CA THR A 110 -8.72 5.58 6.76
C THR A 110 -9.77 6.00 7.80
N GLN A 111 -10.89 5.25 7.89
CA GLN A 111 -11.93 5.51 8.90
C GLN A 111 -11.46 5.20 10.32
N ALA A 112 -10.67 4.14 10.50
CA ALA A 112 -10.09 3.82 11.82
C ALA A 112 -9.12 4.92 12.28
N LEU A 113 -8.22 5.36 11.41
CA LEU A 113 -7.30 6.48 11.69
C LEU A 113 -8.06 7.77 12.03
N ALA A 114 -9.09 8.11 11.25
CA ALA A 114 -9.93 9.27 11.51
C ALA A 114 -10.68 9.16 12.84
N THR A 115 -11.15 7.97 13.20
CA THR A 115 -11.80 7.72 14.51
C THR A 115 -10.79 7.89 15.65
N GLY A 116 -9.60 7.31 15.54
CA GLY A 116 -8.54 7.48 16.54
C GLY A 116 -8.11 8.93 16.73
N ALA A 117 -8.03 9.70 15.64
CA ALA A 117 -7.73 11.13 15.70
C ALA A 117 -8.82 11.90 16.45
N ARG A 118 -10.10 11.68 16.11
CA ARG A 118 -11.23 12.35 16.80
C ARG A 118 -11.29 11.98 18.28
N ASN A 119 -11.04 10.74 18.64
CA ASN A 119 -11.01 10.30 20.04
C ASN A 119 -9.94 11.03 20.86
N ARG A 120 -8.93 11.61 20.18
CA ARG A 120 -7.87 12.43 20.77
C ARG A 120 -8.10 13.92 20.61
N GLY A 121 -9.29 14.36 20.19
CA GLY A 121 -9.67 15.76 20.08
C GLY A 121 -9.34 16.42 18.74
N ALA A 122 -8.89 15.69 17.72
CA ALA A 122 -8.70 16.25 16.39
C ALA A 122 -10.04 16.55 15.71
N GLU A 123 -10.14 17.71 15.12
CA GLU A 123 -11.28 18.09 14.29
C GLU A 123 -11.03 17.73 12.83
N ILE A 124 -12.02 17.11 12.17
CA ILE A 124 -11.92 16.68 10.78
C ILE A 124 -13.08 17.29 9.99
N TYR A 125 -12.75 18.22 9.13
CA TYR A 125 -13.69 18.91 8.25
C TYR A 125 -13.69 18.27 6.86
N ARG A 126 -14.77 17.53 6.57
CA ARG A 126 -14.98 16.91 5.26
C ARG A 126 -15.63 17.86 4.29
N ASN A 127 -15.41 17.63 2.98
CA ASN A 127 -15.95 18.48 1.91
C ASN A 127 -15.62 19.98 2.15
N THR A 128 -14.40 20.24 2.57
CA THR A 128 -13.87 21.57 2.87
C THR A 128 -12.55 21.71 2.14
N SER A 129 -12.54 22.51 1.10
CA SER A 129 -11.39 22.68 0.22
C SER A 129 -10.51 23.83 0.69
N VAL A 130 -9.20 23.59 0.82
CA VAL A 130 -8.24 24.67 1.06
C VAL A 130 -8.08 25.46 -0.24
N THR A 131 -8.30 26.76 -0.18
CA THR A 131 -8.23 27.69 -1.31
C THR A 131 -7.01 28.61 -1.26
N GLY A 132 -6.37 28.73 -0.10
CA GLY A 132 -5.16 29.52 0.08
C GLY A 132 -4.50 29.28 1.43
N MET A 133 -3.23 29.66 1.52
CA MET A 133 -2.45 29.63 2.77
C MET A 133 -1.61 30.90 2.85
N LYS A 134 -1.61 31.54 4.01
CA LYS A 134 -0.89 32.77 4.24
C LYS A 134 -0.09 32.68 5.54
N GLN A 135 1.21 32.86 5.45
CA GLN A 135 2.07 32.94 6.61
C GLN A 135 1.85 34.24 7.36
N THR A 136 1.75 34.18 8.67
CA THR A 136 1.66 35.31 9.59
C THR A 136 2.91 35.36 10.47
N LYS A 137 2.97 36.34 11.38
CA LYS A 137 4.07 36.44 12.34
C LYS A 137 4.12 35.26 13.30
N ASP A 138 2.97 34.72 13.67
CA ASP A 138 2.83 33.73 14.76
C ASP A 138 2.36 32.34 14.24
N GLY A 139 2.28 32.15 12.93
CA GLY A 139 1.81 30.90 12.33
C GLY A 139 1.25 31.07 10.92
N TRP A 140 0.09 30.50 10.69
CA TRP A 140 -0.56 30.44 9.38
C TRP A 140 -2.05 30.72 9.47
N VAL A 141 -2.57 31.31 8.42
CA VAL A 141 -4.01 31.35 8.12
C VAL A 141 -4.25 30.46 6.91
N VAL A 142 -5.04 29.42 7.10
CA VAL A 142 -5.49 28.51 6.03
C VAL A 142 -6.89 28.92 5.62
N GLU A 143 -7.03 29.39 4.40
CA GLU A 143 -8.30 29.80 3.80
C GLU A 143 -8.98 28.57 3.18
N THR A 144 -10.28 28.43 3.42
CA THR A 144 -11.10 27.37 2.84
C THR A 144 -12.37 27.94 2.21
N ASP A 145 -13.06 27.11 1.43
CA ASP A 145 -14.37 27.44 0.85
C ASP A 145 -15.50 27.61 1.91
N LYS A 146 -15.19 27.38 3.20
CA LYS A 146 -16.14 27.46 4.32
C LYS A 146 -15.70 28.35 5.48
N GLY A 147 -14.59 29.04 5.34
CA GLY A 147 -14.02 29.91 6.37
C GLY A 147 -12.52 29.75 6.49
N SER A 148 -11.92 30.32 7.51
CA SER A 148 -10.48 30.32 7.72
C SER A 148 -10.12 29.62 9.03
N ILE A 149 -8.94 29.00 9.06
CA ILE A 149 -8.38 28.34 10.24
C ILE A 149 -7.02 28.99 10.53
N GLU A 150 -6.82 29.43 11.75
CA GLU A 150 -5.53 29.90 12.25
C GLU A 150 -4.80 28.74 12.94
N CYS A 151 -3.51 28.55 12.64
CA CYS A 151 -2.71 27.49 13.23
C CYS A 151 -1.23 27.85 13.26
N GLU A 152 -0.47 27.19 14.15
CA GLU A 152 0.98 27.39 14.25
C GLU A 152 1.72 26.71 13.09
N HIS A 153 1.28 25.52 12.68
CA HIS A 153 1.93 24.70 11.64
C HIS A 153 0.91 24.12 10.67
N VAL A 154 1.30 24.02 9.40
CA VAL A 154 0.54 23.34 8.36
C VAL A 154 1.32 22.14 7.87
N VAL A 155 0.71 20.97 7.87
CA VAL A 155 1.26 19.73 7.28
C VAL A 155 0.44 19.37 6.05
N SER A 156 1.05 19.46 4.87
CA SER A 156 0.39 19.08 3.62
C SER A 156 0.47 17.57 3.42
N CYS A 157 -0.68 16.89 3.45
CA CYS A 157 -0.86 15.48 3.11
C CYS A 157 -1.77 15.33 1.88
N SER A 158 -1.66 16.25 0.93
CA SER A 158 -2.59 16.40 -0.20
C SER A 158 -2.39 15.42 -1.36
N GLY A 159 -1.44 14.47 -1.24
CA GLY A 159 -1.28 13.37 -2.21
C GLY A 159 -1.12 13.90 -3.65
N ASN A 160 -2.00 13.52 -4.55
CA ASN A 160 -1.99 13.93 -5.95
C ASN A 160 -2.08 15.46 -6.15
N PHE A 161 -2.59 16.19 -5.17
CA PHE A 161 -2.74 17.65 -5.19
C PHE A 161 -1.57 18.38 -4.51
N ALA A 162 -0.49 17.67 -4.14
CA ALA A 162 0.63 18.28 -3.41
C ALA A 162 1.29 19.43 -4.18
N ARG A 163 1.34 19.37 -5.51
CA ARG A 163 1.89 20.44 -6.33
C ARG A 163 1.06 21.73 -6.25
N GLN A 164 -0.28 21.60 -6.31
CA GLN A 164 -1.18 22.73 -6.18
C GLN A 164 -1.10 23.36 -4.78
N THR A 165 -1.11 22.50 -3.75
CA THR A 165 -0.97 22.94 -2.35
C THR A 165 0.38 23.63 -2.12
N GLY A 166 1.47 23.10 -2.67
CA GLY A 166 2.79 23.73 -2.59
C GLY A 166 2.82 25.11 -3.23
N LYS A 167 2.18 25.29 -4.39
CA LYS A 167 2.09 26.59 -5.08
C LYS A 167 1.42 27.67 -4.25
N MET A 168 0.49 27.32 -3.36
CA MET A 168 -0.17 28.29 -2.47
C MET A 168 0.82 28.99 -1.52
N VAL A 169 1.98 28.36 -1.28
CA VAL A 169 3.06 28.89 -0.42
C VAL A 169 4.37 29.13 -1.18
N GLY A 170 4.32 29.17 -2.51
CA GLY A 170 5.47 29.47 -3.36
C GLY A 170 6.45 28.29 -3.56
N LEU A 171 6.05 27.07 -3.23
CA LEU A 171 6.87 25.86 -3.44
C LEU A 171 6.46 25.14 -4.72
N ASP A 172 7.46 24.75 -5.52
CA ASP A 172 7.25 23.84 -6.65
C ASP A 172 7.59 22.39 -6.22
N ILE A 173 6.56 21.65 -5.83
CA ILE A 173 6.71 20.27 -5.39
C ILE A 173 6.70 19.36 -6.62
N PRO A 174 7.74 18.54 -6.85
CA PRO A 174 7.89 17.72 -8.06
C PRO A 174 7.04 16.46 -8.00
N VAL A 175 5.72 16.61 -7.86
CA VAL A 175 4.74 15.51 -7.90
C VAL A 175 3.90 15.63 -9.16
N ILE A 176 3.92 14.57 -9.96
CA ILE A 176 3.09 14.44 -11.16
C ILE A 176 2.25 13.17 -10.98
N PRO A 177 0.92 13.27 -10.85
CA PRO A 177 0.05 12.10 -10.82
C PRO A 177 0.09 11.34 -12.15
N VAL A 178 0.05 10.02 -12.06
CA VAL A 178 0.01 9.12 -13.21
C VAL A 178 -1.23 8.25 -13.08
N GLU A 179 -1.92 8.01 -14.18
CA GLU A 179 -3.05 7.07 -14.20
C GLU A 179 -2.53 5.65 -13.92
N HIS A 180 -3.19 4.99 -12.98
CA HIS A 180 -2.90 3.62 -12.64
C HIS A 180 -4.20 2.89 -12.32
N GLN A 181 -4.45 1.80 -13.02
CA GLN A 181 -5.69 1.06 -12.92
C GLN A 181 -5.48 -0.30 -12.25
N TYR A 182 -6.52 -0.84 -11.69
CA TYR A 182 -6.63 -2.24 -11.35
C TYR A 182 -8.00 -2.77 -11.79
N ILE A 183 -8.07 -4.07 -11.97
CA ILE A 183 -9.32 -4.76 -12.26
C ILE A 183 -9.63 -5.75 -11.14
N VAL A 184 -10.92 -5.96 -10.90
CA VAL A 184 -11.43 -7.03 -10.04
C VAL A 184 -12.18 -7.99 -10.95
N THR A 185 -11.80 -9.26 -10.90
CA THR A 185 -12.43 -10.30 -11.70
C THR A 185 -13.76 -10.76 -11.08
N GLU A 186 -14.56 -11.44 -11.86
CA GLU A 186 -15.63 -12.27 -11.33
C GLU A 186 -15.07 -13.39 -10.43
N PRO A 187 -15.91 -14.00 -9.57
CA PRO A 187 -15.50 -15.13 -8.76
C PRO A 187 -14.87 -16.25 -9.59
N HIS A 188 -13.71 -16.75 -9.16
CA HIS A 188 -12.98 -17.81 -9.86
C HIS A 188 -13.32 -19.18 -9.26
N PRO A 189 -13.64 -20.21 -10.08
CA PRO A 189 -14.07 -21.52 -9.60
C PRO A 189 -13.08 -22.18 -8.63
N GLU A 190 -11.76 -22.10 -8.92
CA GLU A 190 -10.74 -22.69 -8.05
C GLU A 190 -10.65 -21.97 -6.71
N ILE A 191 -10.77 -20.65 -6.66
CA ILE A 191 -10.80 -19.87 -5.41
C ILE A 191 -12.02 -20.27 -4.58
N GLN A 192 -13.19 -20.38 -5.22
CA GLN A 192 -14.40 -20.82 -4.56
C GLN A 192 -14.29 -22.24 -3.99
N LYS A 193 -13.64 -23.16 -4.74
CA LYS A 193 -13.37 -24.52 -4.30
C LYS A 193 -12.43 -24.53 -3.09
N ARG A 194 -11.31 -23.83 -3.16
CA ARG A 194 -10.34 -23.70 -2.05
C ARG A 194 -11.00 -23.20 -0.78
N LYS A 195 -11.85 -22.17 -0.90
CA LYS A 195 -12.60 -21.61 0.23
C LYS A 195 -13.57 -22.63 0.83
N LYS A 196 -14.28 -23.43 0.02
CA LYS A 196 -15.17 -24.49 0.49
C LYS A 196 -14.40 -25.63 1.20
N GLU A 197 -13.19 -25.89 0.77
CA GLU A 197 -12.30 -26.91 1.36
C GLU A 197 -11.57 -26.38 2.62
N GLY A 198 -11.78 -25.11 3.01
CA GLY A 198 -11.13 -24.51 4.17
C GLY A 198 -9.63 -24.28 3.98
N LEU A 199 -9.16 -24.26 2.74
CA LEU A 199 -7.75 -23.97 2.44
C LEU A 199 -7.45 -22.49 2.69
N PRO A 200 -6.20 -22.16 3.10
CA PRO A 200 -5.80 -20.77 3.31
C PRO A 200 -5.90 -19.96 2.03
N GLU A 201 -6.18 -18.67 2.21
CA GLU A 201 -6.14 -17.67 1.14
C GLU A 201 -4.73 -17.65 0.51
N MET A 202 -4.69 -17.53 -0.81
CA MET A 202 -3.43 -17.36 -1.53
C MET A 202 -2.85 -15.97 -1.20
N GLY A 203 -1.57 -15.91 -0.89
CA GLY A 203 -0.90 -14.68 -0.55
C GLY A 203 -0.90 -13.65 -1.67
N VAL A 204 -0.51 -12.43 -1.36
CA VAL A 204 -0.26 -11.42 -2.39
C VAL A 204 0.84 -11.92 -3.32
N LEU A 205 0.60 -11.89 -4.61
CA LEU A 205 1.57 -12.26 -5.64
C LEU A 205 2.04 -11.02 -6.41
N ARG A 206 3.34 -10.89 -6.62
CA ARG A 206 3.92 -9.78 -7.38
C ARG A 206 4.97 -10.28 -8.36
N ASP A 207 4.96 -9.73 -9.55
CA ASP A 207 6.02 -9.87 -10.53
C ASP A 207 6.60 -8.50 -10.83
N SER A 208 7.85 -8.28 -10.40
CA SER A 208 8.53 -7.00 -10.61
C SER A 208 9.05 -6.83 -12.04
N ASP A 209 9.34 -7.94 -12.74
CA ASP A 209 9.86 -7.93 -14.10
C ASP A 209 8.73 -7.67 -15.09
N SER A 210 7.58 -8.32 -14.92
CA SER A 210 6.36 -8.09 -15.71
C SER A 210 5.48 -6.96 -15.15
N ARG A 211 5.85 -6.37 -14.03
CA ARG A 211 5.25 -5.17 -13.40
C ARG A 211 3.76 -5.30 -13.12
N TRP A 212 3.39 -6.31 -12.34
CA TRP A 212 2.02 -6.46 -11.85
C TRP A 212 2.00 -7.00 -10.42
N TYR A 213 0.84 -6.86 -9.81
CA TYR A 213 0.49 -7.51 -8.54
C TYR A 213 -0.90 -8.09 -8.62
N MET A 214 -1.18 -9.11 -7.81
CA MET A 214 -2.54 -9.62 -7.62
C MET A 214 -2.70 -10.22 -6.21
N ARG A 215 -3.95 -10.32 -5.79
CA ARG A 215 -4.39 -11.05 -4.60
C ARG A 215 -5.84 -11.51 -4.75
N GLU A 216 -6.30 -12.35 -3.84
CA GLU A 216 -7.74 -12.68 -3.78
C GLU A 216 -8.56 -11.46 -3.38
N GLU A 217 -9.72 -11.29 -4.02
CA GLU A 217 -10.72 -10.26 -3.71
C GLU A 217 -12.10 -10.76 -4.10
N ALA A 218 -13.06 -10.67 -3.18
CA ALA A 218 -14.47 -11.00 -3.40
C ALA A 218 -14.71 -12.40 -4.03
N GLY A 219 -13.82 -13.36 -3.79
CA GLY A 219 -13.87 -14.71 -4.37
C GLY A 219 -13.31 -14.83 -5.79
N GLY A 220 -12.79 -13.76 -6.34
CA GLY A 220 -11.98 -13.68 -7.55
C GLY A 220 -10.61 -13.10 -7.23
N LEU A 221 -10.06 -12.32 -8.15
CA LEU A 221 -8.75 -11.69 -8.05
C LEU A 221 -8.84 -10.18 -8.27
N ILE A 222 -8.05 -9.42 -7.54
CA ILE A 222 -7.70 -8.06 -7.91
C ILE A 222 -6.32 -8.08 -8.56
N LEU A 223 -6.18 -7.48 -9.74
CA LEU A 223 -4.97 -7.40 -10.53
C LEU A 223 -4.68 -5.94 -10.87
N GLY A 224 -3.47 -5.46 -10.53
CA GLY A 224 -3.00 -4.12 -10.89
C GLY A 224 -1.69 -4.20 -11.68
N PRO A 225 -1.73 -3.92 -12.99
CA PRO A 225 -0.52 -3.75 -13.79
C PRO A 225 0.08 -2.35 -13.58
N TYR A 226 1.38 -2.22 -13.83
CA TYR A 226 2.09 -0.95 -13.91
C TYR A 226 2.53 -0.75 -15.37
N GLU A 227 1.65 -0.16 -16.17
CA GLU A 227 1.85 -0.02 -17.61
C GLU A 227 2.98 0.96 -17.93
N ASP A 228 3.81 0.63 -18.91
CA ASP A 228 4.74 1.56 -19.51
C ASP A 228 3.98 2.65 -20.27
N GLY A 229 4.40 3.90 -20.09
CA GLY A 229 3.79 5.03 -20.77
C GLY A 229 2.39 5.39 -20.24
N ALA A 230 2.04 4.98 -19.02
CA ALA A 230 0.81 5.43 -18.38
C ALA A 230 0.69 6.97 -18.43
N PRO A 231 -0.48 7.52 -18.80
CA PRO A 231 -0.62 8.95 -19.00
C PRO A 231 -0.48 9.73 -17.69
N CYS A 232 0.13 10.91 -17.78
CA CYS A 232 0.19 11.83 -16.66
C CYS A 232 -1.11 12.61 -16.55
N CYS A 233 -1.65 12.70 -15.34
CA CYS A 233 -2.80 13.56 -15.03
C CYS A 233 -2.29 14.92 -14.57
N TYR A 234 -2.63 15.95 -15.31
CA TYR A 234 -2.39 17.35 -14.90
C TYR A 234 -3.66 17.84 -14.19
N VAL A 235 -3.65 17.79 -12.87
CA VAL A 235 -4.71 18.32 -12.01
C VAL A 235 -4.41 19.74 -11.58
#